data_cd583422c7a4fdc673c256e4c18a82e7
#
_entry.id   cd583422c7a4fdc673c256e4c18a82e7
#
_cell.length_a   1.000
_cell.length_b   1.000
_cell.length_c   1.000
_cell.angle_alpha   90.00
_cell.angle_beta   90.00
_cell.angle_gamma   90.00
#
_symmetry.space_group_name_H-M   'P 1'
#
loop_
_entity.id
_entity.type
_entity.pdbx_description
1 polymer ?
#
loop_
_entity_poly.entity_id
_entity_poly.type
_entity_poly.pdbx_seq_one_letter_code
_entity_poly.pdbx_strand_id
1 'polypeptide(L)' 'MKREKVRDRQAAGKISATHIIANPTLAREWIVFFKKDGGRSYFLVDESDEVMSFRRLDDAVKXLRGLGIKFAEIHL' A
#
# COMPACT_ATOMS: atom_id res chain seq x y z
N MET A 1 7.35 -2.02 -2.90
CA MET A 1 8.08 -1.56 -1.71
C MET A 1 7.74 -2.40 -0.51
N LYS A 2 8.75 -2.82 0.21
CA LYS A 2 8.53 -3.49 1.49
C LYS A 2 8.13 -2.49 2.56
N ARG A 3 7.55 -3.00 3.64
CA ARG A 3 6.99 -2.13 4.67
C ARG A 3 7.98 -1.13 5.24
N GLU A 4 9.21 -1.57 5.48
CA GLU A 4 10.20 -0.67 6.04
C GLU A 4 10.49 0.51 5.13
N LYS A 5 10.58 0.23 3.83
CA LYS A 5 10.83 1.30 2.89
C LYS A 5 9.64 2.26 2.81
N VAL A 6 8.43 1.73 2.88
CA VAL A 6 7.24 2.59 2.91
C VAL A 6 7.30 3.52 4.12
N ARG A 7 7.61 2.95 5.28
CA ARG A 7 7.69 3.76 6.49
C ARG A 7 8.72 4.87 6.34
N ASP A 8 9.90 4.53 5.80
CA ASP A 8 10.96 5.51 5.63
C ASP A 8 10.56 6.60 4.65
N ARG A 9 9.96 6.22 3.52
CA ARG A 9 9.55 7.19 2.51
C ARG A 9 8.43 8.07 3.01
N GLN A 10 7.50 7.48 3.77
CA GLN A 10 6.42 8.28 4.34
C GLN A 10 6.97 9.31 5.33
N ALA A 11 7.89 8.89 6.17
CA ALA A 11 8.49 9.80 7.14
C ALA A 11 9.25 10.93 6.45
N ALA A 12 9.81 10.65 5.28
CA ALA A 12 10.53 11.65 4.51
C ALA A 12 9.62 12.51 3.63
N GLY A 13 8.32 12.26 3.65
CA GLY A 13 7.37 13.01 2.83
C GLY A 13 7.42 12.69 1.36
N LYS A 14 7.86 11.49 1.01
CA LYS A 14 8.08 11.14 -0.40
C LYS A 14 6.99 10.28 -1.01
N ILE A 15 5.94 9.98 -0.27
CA ILE A 15 4.81 9.25 -0.84
C ILE A 15 3.69 10.25 -1.08
N SER A 16 3.33 10.43 -2.35
CA SER A 16 2.34 11.44 -2.71
C SER A 16 0.92 10.93 -2.65
N ALA A 17 0.72 9.61 -2.77
CA ALA A 17 -0.62 9.06 -2.69
C ALA A 17 -0.56 7.58 -2.34
N THR A 18 -1.61 7.09 -1.69
CA THR A 18 -1.76 5.68 -1.35
C THR A 18 -3.12 5.22 -1.83
N HIS A 19 -3.15 4.07 -2.49
CA HIS A 19 -4.39 3.53 -3.05
C HIS A 19 -4.58 2.09 -2.62
N ILE A 20 -5.81 1.76 -2.29
CA ILE A 20 -6.20 0.39 -2.00
C ILE A 20 -7.15 -0.02 -3.11
N ILE A 21 -6.83 -1.12 -3.79
CA ILE A 21 -7.64 -1.58 -4.91
C ILE A 21 -7.93 -3.05 -4.75
N ALA A 22 -8.95 -3.52 -5.44
CA ALA A 22 -9.24 -4.96 -5.47
C ALA A 22 -8.09 -5.66 -6.18
N ASN A 23 -7.71 -6.82 -5.66
CA ASN A 23 -6.66 -7.62 -6.30
C ASN A 23 -7.23 -8.20 -7.59
N PRO A 24 -6.65 -7.88 -8.75
CA PRO A 24 -7.22 -8.37 -10.01
C PRO A 24 -7.16 -9.89 -10.17
N THR A 25 -6.28 -10.55 -9.42
CA THR A 25 -6.15 -12.00 -9.48
C THR A 25 -7.02 -12.70 -8.45
N LEU A 26 -7.23 -12.05 -7.30
CA LEU A 26 -8.01 -12.59 -6.20
C LEU A 26 -9.07 -11.57 -5.83
N ALA A 27 -10.19 -11.62 -6.51
CA ALA A 27 -11.16 -10.52 -6.53
C ALA A 27 -11.71 -10.15 -5.15
N ARG A 28 -11.62 -11.07 -4.19
CA ARG A 28 -12.14 -10.76 -2.85
C ARG A 28 -11.07 -10.21 -1.91
N GLU A 29 -9.87 -9.99 -2.44
CA GLU A 29 -8.78 -9.48 -1.63
C GLU A 29 -8.39 -8.09 -2.10
N TRP A 30 -7.57 -7.44 -1.30
CA TRP A 30 -7.19 -6.06 -1.53
C TRP A 30 -5.69 -5.96 -1.61
N ILE A 31 -5.19 -5.11 -2.50
CA ILE A 31 -3.77 -4.80 -2.57
C ILE A 31 -3.59 -3.31 -2.49
N VAL A 32 -2.37 -2.88 -2.19
CA VAL A 32 -2.07 -1.49 -1.92
C VAL A 32 -0.94 -1.05 -2.82
N PHE A 33 -1.05 0.14 -3.39
CA PHE A 33 0.10 0.72 -4.06
C PHE A 33 0.29 2.18 -3.65
N PHE A 34 1.50 2.63 -3.82
CA PHE A 34 1.91 3.98 -3.44
C PHE A 34 2.43 4.71 -4.66
N LYS A 35 2.11 5.98 -4.77
CA LYS A 35 2.71 6.83 -5.78
C LYS A 35 3.78 7.70 -5.14
N LYS A 36 4.91 7.80 -5.83
CA LYS A 36 6.00 8.67 -5.43
C LYS A 36 6.00 9.90 -6.32
N ASP A 37 6.78 10.90 -5.91
CA ASP A 37 7.01 12.06 -6.76
C ASP A 37 7.53 11.59 -8.11
N GLY A 38 7.05 12.19 -9.16
CA GLY A 38 7.41 11.78 -10.50
C GLY A 38 6.43 10.80 -11.11
N GLY A 39 5.44 10.35 -10.34
CA GLY A 39 4.34 9.57 -10.87
C GLY A 39 4.53 8.06 -10.90
N ARG A 40 5.65 7.56 -10.40
CA ARG A 40 5.84 6.11 -10.34
C ARG A 40 4.99 5.50 -9.26
N SER A 41 4.52 4.28 -9.52
CA SER A 41 3.70 3.52 -8.57
C SER A 41 4.44 2.27 -8.13
N TYR A 42 4.29 1.92 -6.86
CA TYR A 42 4.92 0.75 -6.29
C TYR A 42 3.93 0.00 -5.42
N PHE A 43 3.81 -1.31 -5.64
CA PHE A 43 2.95 -2.13 -4.79
C PHE A 43 3.61 -2.38 -3.44
N LEU A 44 2.78 -2.50 -2.42
CA LEU A 44 3.24 -2.97 -1.11
C LEU A 44 3.53 -4.46 -1.22
N VAL A 45 4.76 -4.86 -0.90
CA VAL A 45 5.17 -6.26 -1.02
C VAL A 45 5.65 -6.79 0.33
N ASP A 46 5.65 -8.11 0.45
CA ASP A 46 6.13 -8.76 1.67
C ASP A 46 7.64 -8.99 1.57
N GLU A 47 8.19 -9.70 2.55
CA GLU A 47 9.62 -9.91 2.60
C GLU A 47 10.15 -10.76 1.46
N SER A 48 9.28 -11.48 0.80
CA SER A 48 9.66 -12.28 -0.38
C SER A 48 9.42 -11.55 -1.69
N ASP A 49 9.12 -10.25 -1.61
CA ASP A 49 8.82 -9.42 -2.78
C ASP A 49 7.52 -9.82 -3.50
N GLU A 50 6.65 -10.51 -2.79
CA GLU A 50 5.32 -10.81 -3.32
C GLU A 50 4.36 -9.71 -2.92
N VAL A 51 3.47 -9.34 -3.84
CA VAL A 51 2.47 -8.33 -3.54
C VAL A 51 1.63 -8.79 -2.34
N MET A 52 1.54 -7.95 -1.32
CA MET A 52 0.71 -8.28 -0.16
C MET A 52 -0.75 -8.18 -0.53
N SER A 53 -1.50 -9.24 -0.22
CA SER A 53 -2.91 -9.28 -0.53
C SER A 53 -3.66 -9.49 0.77
N PHE A 54 -4.64 -8.63 1.03
CA PHE A 54 -5.37 -8.62 2.29
C PHE A 54 -6.78 -9.14 2.04
N ARG A 55 -7.20 -10.10 2.84
CA ARG A 55 -8.54 -10.65 2.70
C ARG A 55 -9.60 -9.69 3.20
N ARG A 56 -9.24 -8.85 4.14
CA ARG A 56 -10.16 -7.88 4.72
C ARG A 56 -9.63 -6.48 4.51
N LEU A 57 -10.53 -5.59 4.12
CA LEU A 57 -10.15 -4.19 3.96
C LEU A 57 -9.58 -3.63 5.27
N ASP A 58 -10.15 -4.03 6.40
CA ASP A 58 -9.66 -3.59 7.70
C ASP A 58 -8.20 -3.91 7.89
N ASP A 59 -7.76 -5.06 7.42
CA ASP A 59 -6.37 -5.45 7.59
C ASP A 59 -5.45 -4.57 6.76
N ALA A 60 -5.88 -4.21 5.56
CA ALA A 60 -5.10 -3.29 4.74
C ALA A 60 -4.99 -1.93 5.42
N VAL A 61 -6.08 -1.45 5.97
CA VAL A 61 -6.08 -0.16 6.68
C VAL A 61 -5.13 -0.22 7.87
N LYS A 62 -5.15 -1.28 8.62
CA LYS A 62 -4.24 -1.42 9.76
C LYS A 62 -2.77 -1.38 9.35
N UNK A 63 -2.44 -1.82 8.31
CA UNK A 63 -1.32 -1.87 7.88
C UNK A 63 -0.87 -0.71 7.66
N LEU A 64 -1.55 -0.02 6.91
CA LEU A 64 -1.18 1.33 6.50
C LEU A 64 -1.03 2.26 7.68
N ARG A 65 -1.93 2.18 8.62
CA ARG A 65 -1.82 3.04 9.81
C ARG A 65 -0.52 2.78 10.56
N GLY A 66 -0.12 1.51 10.64
CA GLY A 66 1.13 1.17 11.29
C GLY A 66 2.36 1.69 10.56
N LEU A 67 2.23 1.97 9.27
CA LEU A 67 3.33 2.53 8.48
C LEU A 67 3.34 4.06 8.49
N GLY A 68 2.40 4.67 9.18
CA GLY A 68 2.34 6.13 9.26
C GLY A 68 1.52 6.76 8.16
N ILE A 69 0.84 5.96 7.36
CA ILE A 69 -0.02 6.48 6.29
C ILE A 69 -1.31 6.99 6.91
N LYS A 70 -1.68 8.23 6.58
CA LYS A 70 -2.87 8.85 7.16
C LYS A 70 -4.02 9.00 6.19
N PHE A 71 -3.76 8.88 4.90
CA PHE A 71 -4.78 9.00 3.87
C PHE A 71 -4.60 7.90 2.85
N ALA A 72 -5.70 7.33 2.43
CA ALA A 72 -5.67 6.34 1.36
C ALA A 72 -6.97 6.44 0.58
N GLU A 73 -6.88 6.25 -0.72
CA GLU A 73 -8.03 6.23 -1.59
C GLU A 73 -8.40 4.78 -1.87
N ILE A 74 -9.65 4.44 -1.61
CA ILE A 74 -10.12 3.08 -1.83
C ILE A 74 -10.92 3.05 -3.12
N HIS A 75 -10.54 2.18 -4.02
CA HIS A 75 -11.23 2.02 -5.30
C HIS A 75 -12.11 0.79 -5.21
N LEU A 76 -13.39 0.98 -5.39
CA LEU A 76 -14.36 -0.13 -5.28
C LEU A 76 -14.67 -0.76 -6.67
#